data_518bf6e2d90734dfb4e5a8961d7b2496
#
_entry.id   518bf6e2d90734dfb4e5a8961d7b2496
#
_cell.length_a   1.000
_cell.length_b   1.000
_cell.length_c   1.000
_cell.angle_alpha   90.00
_cell.angle_beta   90.00
_cell.angle_gamma   90.00
#
_symmetry.space_group_name_H-M   'P 1'
#
loop_
_entity.id
_entity.type
_entity.pdbx_description
1 polymer ?
#
loop_
_entity_poly.entity_id
_entity_poly.type
_entity_poly.pdbx_seq_one_letter_code
_entity_poly.pdbx_strand_id
1 'polypeptide(L)'
;MKKIILALMALVALTACNSEKKDFSYRDLPMTLPFQTFCDSLQQRGYAIDSAKTDSAFTRVVMARPGDHYRLMLAQQDGRLQALQENYTLSTNDSTRRTWQQLRDDFEKQLGSWPNMPKHGDDHKIAKFESDGGFITLTLENTYRPTLTVLYEPK
;
A
#
# COMPACT_ATOMS: atom_id res chain seq x y z
N MET A 1 27.47 -59.69 28.51
CA MET A 1 27.19 -59.13 27.17
C MET A 1 25.86 -58.38 27.24
N LYS A 2 25.92 -57.05 27.38
CA LYS A 2 24.75 -56.18 27.53
C LYS A 2 24.44 -55.56 26.17
N LYS A 3 23.28 -55.92 25.63
CA LYS A 3 22.76 -55.31 24.37
C LYS A 3 22.10 -53.97 24.72
N ILE A 4 22.74 -52.89 24.28
CA ILE A 4 22.17 -51.56 24.38
C ILE A 4 21.30 -51.34 23.13
N ILE A 5 19.99 -51.27 23.34
CA ILE A 5 19.02 -50.89 22.30
C ILE A 5 18.95 -49.38 22.28
N LEU A 6 19.51 -48.78 21.22
CA LEU A 6 19.39 -47.34 20.97
C LEU A 6 18.03 -47.07 20.32
N ALA A 7 17.08 -46.55 21.10
CA ALA A 7 15.84 -46.07 20.59
C ALA A 7 16.05 -44.70 19.95
N LEU A 8 16.05 -44.67 18.62
CA LEU A 8 16.11 -43.45 17.82
C LEU A 8 14.71 -42.83 17.81
N MET A 9 14.46 -41.89 18.71
CA MET A 9 13.26 -41.04 18.63
C MET A 9 13.44 -40.07 17.47
N ALA A 10 12.78 -40.36 16.34
CA ALA A 10 12.59 -39.42 15.26
C ALA A 10 11.62 -38.30 15.73
N LEU A 11 12.20 -37.20 16.15
CA LEU A 11 11.47 -35.99 16.43
C LEU A 11 11.03 -35.39 15.07
N VAL A 12 9.82 -35.75 14.61
CA VAL A 12 9.20 -35.09 13.49
C VAL A 12 8.83 -33.68 13.95
N ALA A 13 9.71 -32.72 13.69
CA ALA A 13 9.36 -31.30 13.79
C ALA A 13 8.31 -31.01 12.71
N LEU A 14 7.04 -31.03 13.11
CA LEU A 14 5.97 -30.43 12.34
C LEU A 14 6.26 -28.91 12.33
N THR A 15 7.03 -28.46 11.34
CA THR A 15 7.03 -27.08 10.94
C THR A 15 5.64 -26.80 10.38
N ALA A 16 4.72 -26.42 11.28
CA ALA A 16 3.53 -25.74 10.88
C ALA A 16 3.98 -24.48 10.14
N CYS A 17 3.87 -24.49 8.81
CA CYS A 17 3.86 -23.27 8.03
C CYS A 17 2.65 -22.48 8.51
N ASN A 18 2.81 -21.71 9.59
CA ASN A 18 2.00 -20.55 9.82
C ASN A 18 2.33 -19.62 8.65
N SER A 19 1.49 -19.63 7.63
CA SER A 19 1.42 -18.52 6.71
C SER A 19 0.96 -17.34 7.56
N GLU A 20 1.93 -16.60 8.13
CA GLU A 20 1.64 -15.33 8.78
C GLU A 20 0.84 -14.53 7.75
N LYS A 21 -0.43 -14.24 8.07
CA LYS A 21 -1.24 -13.33 7.28
C LYS A 21 -0.44 -12.03 7.22
N LYS A 22 0.10 -11.74 6.05
CA LYS A 22 0.89 -10.53 5.86
C LYS A 22 -0.05 -9.37 6.07
N ASP A 23 0.16 -8.59 7.13
CA ASP A 23 -0.65 -7.42 7.44
C ASP A 23 -0.72 -6.51 6.21
N PHE A 24 -1.91 -5.95 5.96
CA PHE A 24 -2.08 -4.96 4.91
C PHE A 24 -1.19 -3.76 5.22
N SER A 25 -0.23 -3.48 4.35
CA SER A 25 0.83 -2.53 4.63
C SER A 25 1.09 -1.59 3.46
N TYR A 26 1.48 -0.37 3.79
CA TYR A 26 2.03 0.59 2.86
C TYR A 26 3.57 0.58 2.96
N ARG A 27 4.25 0.04 1.95
CA ARG A 27 5.73 -0.04 1.92
C ARG A 27 6.30 -0.63 3.22
N ASP A 28 5.82 -1.79 3.62
CA ASP A 28 6.18 -2.50 4.84
C ASP A 28 5.80 -1.79 6.16
N LEU A 29 4.96 -0.77 6.11
CA LEU A 29 4.38 -0.12 7.27
C LEU A 29 2.94 -0.59 7.45
N PRO A 30 2.61 -1.34 8.52
CA PRO A 30 1.27 -1.85 8.73
C PRO A 30 0.24 -0.72 8.82
N MET A 31 -0.83 -0.81 8.04
CA MET A 31 -1.88 0.22 8.05
C MET A 31 -2.82 0.10 9.25
N THR A 32 -2.63 -0.92 10.08
CA THR A 32 -3.32 -1.12 11.36
C THR A 32 -2.72 -0.32 12.52
N LEU A 33 -1.55 0.32 12.33
CA LEU A 33 -0.93 1.16 13.35
C LEU A 33 -1.82 2.32 13.75
N PRO A 34 -1.74 2.79 15.02
CA PRO A 34 -2.33 4.06 15.43
C PRO A 34 -1.88 5.18 14.48
N PHE A 35 -2.80 6.07 14.09
CA PHE A 35 -2.55 7.09 13.06
C PHE A 35 -1.31 7.94 13.34
N GLN A 36 -1.13 8.38 14.59
CA GLN A 36 0.05 9.17 14.96
C GLN A 36 1.36 8.38 14.75
N THR A 37 1.39 7.12 15.20
CA THR A 37 2.56 6.23 15.02
C THR A 37 2.86 6.00 13.54
N PHE A 38 1.83 5.89 12.71
CA PHE A 38 1.97 5.75 11.27
C PHE A 38 2.60 7.02 10.65
N CYS A 39 2.11 8.20 11.03
CA CYS A 39 2.67 9.48 10.59
C CYS A 39 4.13 9.66 11.04
N ASP A 40 4.45 9.35 12.30
CA ASP A 40 5.81 9.44 12.83
C ASP A 40 6.77 8.51 12.07
N SER A 41 6.30 7.31 11.73
CA SER A 41 7.07 6.35 10.92
C SER A 41 7.32 6.85 9.51
N LEU A 42 6.36 7.54 8.89
CA LEU A 42 6.55 8.20 7.59
C LEU A 42 7.57 9.35 7.70
N GLN A 43 7.51 10.15 8.77
CA GLN A 43 8.47 11.23 9.00
C GLN A 43 9.90 10.67 9.14
N GLN A 44 10.09 9.57 9.87
CA GLN A 44 11.40 8.89 9.96
C GLN A 44 11.91 8.40 8.61
N ARG A 45 11.02 8.15 7.64
CA ARG A 45 11.35 7.80 6.26
C ARG A 45 11.55 9.03 5.34
N GLY A 46 11.59 10.22 5.91
CA GLY A 46 11.87 11.47 5.20
C GLY A 46 10.65 12.20 4.62
N TYR A 47 9.42 11.76 4.96
CA TYR A 47 8.23 12.53 4.61
C TYR A 47 8.05 13.71 5.57
N ALA A 48 7.71 14.87 5.04
CA ALA A 48 7.37 16.06 5.81
C ALA A 48 5.90 16.41 5.65
N ILE A 49 5.27 16.87 6.74
CA ILE A 49 3.88 17.35 6.72
C ILE A 49 3.81 18.66 5.94
N ASP A 50 2.93 18.74 4.95
CA ASP A 50 2.57 19.97 4.25
C ASP A 50 1.45 20.67 5.05
N SER A 51 1.83 21.53 5.96
CA SER A 51 0.89 22.23 6.87
C SER A 51 -0.12 23.12 6.13
N ALA A 52 0.23 23.61 4.95
CA ALA A 52 -0.68 24.42 4.14
C ALA A 52 -1.82 23.62 3.53
N LYS A 53 -1.68 22.29 3.44
CA LYS A 53 -2.66 21.36 2.85
C LYS A 53 -3.27 20.39 3.86
N THR A 54 -2.72 20.36 5.06
CA THR A 54 -3.24 19.57 6.18
C THR A 54 -4.35 20.37 6.86
N ASP A 55 -5.48 19.71 7.18
CA ASP A 55 -6.54 20.41 7.91
C ASP A 55 -6.18 20.63 9.38
N SER A 56 -6.79 21.65 10.01
CA SER A 56 -6.50 22.04 11.39
C SER A 56 -6.88 20.99 12.43
N ALA A 57 -7.81 20.10 12.09
CA ALA A 57 -8.25 19.01 12.96
C ALA A 57 -7.41 17.73 12.77
N PHE A 58 -6.44 17.73 11.86
CA PHE A 58 -5.64 16.56 11.48
C PHE A 58 -6.48 15.33 11.09
N THR A 59 -7.69 15.53 10.59
CA THR A 59 -8.51 14.45 10.01
C THR A 59 -8.00 14.06 8.63
N ARG A 60 -7.35 15.01 7.95
CA ARG A 60 -6.62 14.80 6.70
C ARG A 60 -5.23 15.41 6.78
N VAL A 61 -4.22 14.59 6.64
CA VAL A 61 -2.80 15.00 6.66
C VAL A 61 -2.20 14.82 5.28
N VAL A 62 -1.54 15.85 4.78
CA VAL A 62 -0.79 15.78 3.51
C VAL A 62 0.69 15.75 3.82
N MET A 63 1.41 14.80 3.22
CA MET A 63 2.84 14.63 3.39
C MET A 63 3.54 14.54 2.04
N ALA A 64 4.78 15.00 1.99
CA ALA A 64 5.63 14.91 0.81
C ALA A 64 7.07 14.56 1.22
N ARG A 65 7.79 13.88 0.32
CA ARG A 65 9.21 13.62 0.47
C ARG A 65 9.96 14.20 -0.73
N PRO A 66 11.09 14.91 -0.52
CA PRO A 66 11.90 15.41 -1.61
C PRO A 66 12.33 14.27 -2.56
N GLY A 67 12.20 14.50 -3.86
CA GLY A 67 12.53 13.51 -4.90
C GLY A 67 11.40 12.57 -5.29
N ASP A 68 10.32 12.46 -4.52
CA ASP A 68 9.15 11.70 -4.93
C ASP A 68 8.31 12.48 -5.96
N HIS A 69 7.76 11.74 -6.94
CA HIS A 69 6.82 12.30 -7.94
C HIS A 69 5.36 12.23 -7.48
N TYR A 70 5.10 12.07 -6.19
CA TYR A 70 3.76 12.02 -5.61
C TYR A 70 3.75 12.65 -4.22
N ARG A 71 2.54 12.97 -3.75
CA ARG A 71 2.24 13.37 -2.38
C ARG A 71 1.32 12.35 -1.76
N LEU A 72 1.50 12.13 -0.46
CA LEU A 72 0.60 11.32 0.33
C LEU A 72 -0.52 12.19 0.88
N MET A 73 -1.75 11.67 0.83
CA MET A 73 -2.88 12.19 1.57
C MET A 73 -3.40 11.08 2.46
N LEU A 74 -3.36 11.30 3.76
CA LEU A 74 -3.81 10.36 4.77
C LEU A 74 -5.12 10.88 5.36
N ALA A 75 -6.11 10.00 5.46
CA ALA A 75 -7.37 10.28 6.15
C ALA A 75 -7.47 9.39 7.40
N GLN A 76 -7.90 9.97 8.50
CA GLN A 76 -8.08 9.25 9.76
C GLN A 76 -9.46 9.50 10.37
N GLN A 77 -9.91 8.54 11.16
CA GLN A 77 -11.07 8.66 12.02
C GLN A 77 -10.76 7.95 13.35
N ASP A 78 -11.05 8.60 14.46
CA ASP A 78 -10.86 8.05 15.82
C ASP A 78 -9.43 7.50 16.07
N GLY A 79 -8.42 8.21 15.55
CA GLY A 79 -7.02 7.84 15.70
C GLY A 79 -6.58 6.63 14.86
N ARG A 80 -7.39 6.20 13.89
CA ARG A 80 -7.09 5.10 12.97
C ARG A 80 -7.00 5.59 11.53
N LEU A 81 -6.04 5.06 10.80
CA LEU A 81 -5.93 5.33 9.36
C LEU A 81 -7.13 4.70 8.63
N GLN A 82 -7.88 5.52 7.90
CA GLN A 82 -9.01 5.07 7.08
C GLN A 82 -8.59 4.91 5.62
N ALA A 83 -7.71 5.78 5.14
CA ALA A 83 -7.22 5.73 3.79
C ALA A 83 -5.85 6.41 3.68
N LEU A 84 -5.05 5.92 2.75
CA LEU A 84 -3.83 6.58 2.28
C LEU A 84 -3.91 6.68 0.77
N GLN A 85 -3.70 7.87 0.22
CA GLN A 85 -3.70 8.09 -1.22
C GLN A 85 -2.36 8.69 -1.66
N GLU A 86 -1.72 8.07 -2.65
CA GLU A 86 -0.64 8.69 -3.42
C GLU A 86 -1.25 9.50 -4.56
N ASN A 87 -0.90 10.80 -4.63
CA ASN A 87 -1.30 11.68 -5.72
C ASN A 87 -0.07 12.01 -6.54
N TYR A 88 0.05 11.44 -7.73
CA TYR A 88 1.20 11.61 -8.59
C TYR A 88 1.18 12.96 -9.29
N THR A 89 2.35 13.59 -9.37
CA THR A 89 2.58 14.83 -10.12
C THR A 89 3.38 14.49 -11.37
N LEU A 90 2.67 14.16 -12.45
CA LEU A 90 3.24 13.80 -13.73
C LEU A 90 2.85 14.84 -14.78
N SER A 91 3.75 15.14 -15.71
CA SER A 91 3.60 16.27 -16.62
C SER A 91 2.86 15.95 -17.93
N THR A 92 2.73 14.66 -18.28
CA THR A 92 2.14 14.25 -19.55
C THR A 92 1.24 13.03 -19.39
N ASN A 93 0.27 12.87 -20.31
CA ASN A 93 -0.57 11.70 -20.38
C ASN A 93 0.24 10.41 -20.62
N ASP A 94 1.33 10.48 -21.38
CA ASP A 94 2.18 9.31 -21.61
C ASP A 94 2.94 8.88 -20.36
N SER A 95 3.39 9.83 -19.53
CA SER A 95 4.03 9.50 -18.27
C SER A 95 3.05 8.87 -17.28
N THR A 96 1.81 9.36 -17.21
CA THR A 96 0.77 8.74 -16.37
C THR A 96 0.40 7.33 -16.83
N ARG A 97 0.26 7.10 -18.14
CA ARG A 97 -0.03 5.77 -18.69
C ARG A 97 1.08 4.77 -18.39
N ARG A 98 2.35 5.15 -18.57
CA ARG A 98 3.49 4.27 -18.28
C ARG A 98 3.58 3.96 -16.79
N THR A 99 3.47 4.98 -15.94
CA THR A 99 3.52 4.79 -14.48
C THR A 99 2.36 3.94 -14.00
N TRP A 100 1.14 4.15 -14.53
CA TRP A 100 -0.02 3.34 -14.21
C TRP A 100 0.21 1.86 -14.57
N GLN A 101 0.74 1.59 -15.78
CA GLN A 101 1.02 0.24 -16.22
C GLN A 101 2.05 -0.44 -15.31
N GLN A 102 3.14 0.24 -14.98
CA GLN A 102 4.18 -0.27 -14.09
C GLN A 102 3.61 -0.59 -12.70
N LEU A 103 2.87 0.33 -12.10
CA LEU A 103 2.26 0.13 -10.78
C LEU A 103 1.28 -1.05 -10.79
N ARG A 104 0.47 -1.19 -11.84
CA ARG A 104 -0.44 -2.32 -11.97
C ARG A 104 0.34 -3.64 -12.00
N ASP A 105 1.37 -3.74 -12.82
CA ASP A 105 2.17 -4.96 -12.95
C ASP A 105 2.93 -5.28 -11.65
N ASP A 106 3.38 -4.27 -10.92
CA ASP A 106 4.03 -4.44 -9.62
C ASP A 106 3.03 -4.95 -8.55
N PHE A 107 1.80 -4.42 -8.51
CA PHE A 107 0.76 -4.92 -7.60
C PHE A 107 0.30 -6.34 -7.97
N GLU A 108 0.17 -6.68 -9.25
CA GLU A 108 -0.12 -8.04 -9.69
C GLU A 108 0.92 -9.04 -9.17
N LYS A 109 2.21 -8.70 -9.27
CA LYS A 109 3.31 -9.53 -8.74
C LYS A 109 3.28 -9.61 -7.21
N GLN A 110 3.08 -8.47 -6.54
CA GLN A 110 3.11 -8.41 -5.08
C GLN A 110 1.96 -9.17 -4.43
N LEU A 111 0.76 -9.05 -5.00
CA LEU A 111 -0.46 -9.64 -4.47
C LEU A 111 -0.76 -11.03 -5.02
N GLY A 112 -0.12 -11.41 -6.13
CA GLY A 112 -0.36 -12.69 -6.80
C GLY A 112 -1.78 -12.84 -7.36
N SER A 113 -2.46 -11.70 -7.63
CA SER A 113 -3.84 -11.67 -8.10
C SER A 113 -4.05 -10.61 -9.18
N TRP A 114 -4.99 -10.88 -10.08
CA TRP A 114 -5.40 -9.93 -11.11
C TRP A 114 -6.38 -8.90 -10.55
N PRO A 115 -6.29 -7.62 -10.96
CA PRO A 115 -7.22 -6.60 -10.52
C PRO A 115 -8.59 -6.75 -11.20
N ASN A 116 -9.63 -6.33 -10.52
CA ASN A 116 -10.89 -5.99 -11.18
C ASN A 116 -10.71 -4.66 -11.93
N MET A 117 -11.08 -4.64 -13.22
CA MET A 117 -10.89 -3.49 -14.11
C MET A 117 -12.26 -2.86 -14.48
N PRO A 118 -12.90 -2.07 -13.59
CA PRO A 118 -14.19 -1.45 -13.88
C PRO A 118 -14.11 -0.37 -14.98
N LYS A 119 -12.91 0.17 -15.25
CA LYS A 119 -12.61 1.09 -16.33
C LYS A 119 -11.28 0.71 -17.00
N HIS A 120 -11.26 0.66 -18.33
CA HIS A 120 -10.08 0.24 -19.13
C HIS A 120 -9.87 1.04 -20.43
N GLY A 121 -10.44 2.24 -20.51
CA GLY A 121 -10.16 3.18 -21.62
C GLY A 121 -8.72 3.73 -21.55
N ASP A 122 -8.22 4.27 -22.66
CA ASP A 122 -6.81 4.73 -22.72
C ASP A 122 -6.50 5.85 -21.73
N ASP A 123 -7.42 6.79 -21.56
CA ASP A 123 -7.27 7.96 -20.70
C ASP A 123 -8.13 7.90 -19.42
N HIS A 124 -8.84 6.81 -19.21
CA HIS A 124 -9.59 6.55 -17.98
C HIS A 124 -9.52 5.08 -17.64
N LYS A 125 -8.67 4.73 -16.69
CA LYS A 125 -8.43 3.36 -16.23
C LYS A 125 -8.58 3.28 -14.72
N ILE A 126 -9.22 2.21 -14.25
CA ILE A 126 -9.30 1.90 -12.83
C ILE A 126 -8.97 0.41 -12.67
N ALA A 127 -8.00 0.11 -11.83
CA ALA A 127 -7.69 -1.26 -11.40
C ALA A 127 -7.90 -1.35 -9.88
N LYS A 128 -8.69 -2.33 -9.43
CA LYS A 128 -8.96 -2.60 -8.02
C LYS A 128 -8.40 -3.95 -7.64
N PHE A 129 -7.49 -3.94 -6.69
CA PHE A 129 -6.94 -5.13 -6.05
C PHE A 129 -7.60 -5.33 -4.69
N GLU A 130 -7.91 -6.56 -4.36
CA GLU A 130 -8.42 -6.94 -3.05
C GLU A 130 -7.41 -7.87 -2.36
N SER A 131 -7.17 -7.62 -1.08
CA SER A 131 -6.41 -8.48 -0.18
C SER A 131 -7.21 -8.75 1.09
N ASP A 132 -6.75 -9.68 1.92
CA ASP A 132 -7.40 -9.99 3.20
C ASP A 132 -7.53 -8.79 4.12
N GLY A 133 -6.57 -7.86 4.08
CA GLY A 133 -6.50 -6.69 4.97
C GLY A 133 -7.00 -5.38 4.38
N GLY A 134 -7.34 -5.31 3.06
CA GLY A 134 -7.74 -4.05 2.46
C GLY A 134 -7.86 -4.07 0.95
N PHE A 135 -8.03 -2.88 0.39
CA PHE A 135 -8.16 -2.65 -1.04
C PHE A 135 -7.09 -1.68 -1.53
N ILE A 136 -6.60 -1.90 -2.76
CA ILE A 136 -5.76 -0.94 -3.47
C ILE A 136 -6.48 -0.57 -4.76
N THR A 137 -6.76 0.72 -4.94
CA THR A 137 -7.38 1.24 -6.15
C THR A 137 -6.39 2.14 -6.90
N LEU A 138 -6.06 1.75 -8.10
CA LEU A 138 -5.18 2.49 -9.00
C LEU A 138 -6.05 3.19 -10.06
N THR A 139 -6.02 4.52 -10.11
CA THR A 139 -6.83 5.32 -11.02
C THR A 139 -5.95 6.19 -11.90
N LEU A 140 -6.16 6.11 -13.21
CA LEU A 140 -5.65 7.04 -14.21
C LEU A 140 -6.82 7.82 -14.79
N GLU A 141 -6.71 9.14 -14.79
CA GLU A 141 -7.66 10.05 -15.41
C GLU A 141 -6.92 11.19 -16.13
N ASN A 142 -6.95 11.18 -17.45
CA ASN A 142 -6.20 12.09 -18.30
C ASN A 142 -7.10 13.02 -19.12
N THR A 143 -8.41 13.03 -18.87
CA THR A 143 -9.38 13.77 -19.71
C THR A 143 -9.10 15.27 -19.74
N TYR A 144 -8.77 15.86 -18.59
CA TYR A 144 -8.55 17.31 -18.49
C TYR A 144 -7.11 17.66 -18.17
N ARG A 145 -6.44 16.81 -17.40
CA ARG A 145 -5.04 16.93 -17.01
C ARG A 145 -4.48 15.55 -16.64
N PRO A 146 -3.16 15.33 -16.80
CA PRO A 146 -2.55 14.10 -16.34
C PRO A 146 -2.80 13.89 -14.85
N THR A 147 -3.55 12.83 -14.50
CA THR A 147 -3.89 12.49 -13.11
C THR A 147 -3.68 11.00 -12.90
N LEU A 148 -2.93 10.65 -11.87
CA LEU A 148 -2.70 9.29 -11.43
C LEU A 148 -2.75 9.23 -9.92
N THR A 149 -3.56 8.33 -9.37
CA THR A 149 -3.67 8.12 -7.93
C THR A 149 -3.63 6.65 -7.59
N VAL A 150 -3.09 6.34 -6.42
CA VAL A 150 -3.17 5.03 -5.77
C VAL A 150 -3.81 5.21 -4.40
N LEU A 151 -4.95 4.57 -4.19
CA LEU A 151 -5.69 4.63 -2.94
C LEU A 151 -5.57 3.29 -2.21
N TYR A 152 -5.17 3.32 -0.96
CA TYR A 152 -5.10 2.19 -0.04
C TYR A 152 -6.17 2.36 1.03
N GLU A 153 -7.03 1.36 1.19
CA GLU A 153 -8.15 1.36 2.14
C GLU A 153 -8.06 0.09 3.00
N PRO A 154 -7.64 0.19 4.27
CA PRO A 154 -7.69 -0.95 5.19
C PRO A 154 -9.16 -1.37 5.46
N LYS A 155 -9.39 -2.67 5.68
CA LYS A 155 -10.71 -3.24 6.06
C LYS A 155 -11.00 -3.05 7.55
#